data_bbcac354b7d08bd7ec642b60e66aaed9
#
_entry.id   bbcac354b7d08bd7ec642b60e66aaed9
#
_cell.length_a   1.000
_cell.length_b   1.000
_cell.length_c   1.000
_cell.angle_alpha   90.00
_cell.angle_beta   90.00
_cell.angle_gamma   90.00
#
_symmetry.space_group_name_H-M   'P 1'
#
loop_
_entity.id
_entity.type
_entity.pdbx_description
1 polymer ?
#
loop_
_entity_poly.entity_id
_entity_poly.type
_entity_poly.pdbx_seq_one_letter_code
_entity_poly.pdbx_strand_id
1 'polypeptide(L)'
;MNSASKKAILVLSFGTSYENTRKLTIEAIEHDIADAFPACPTYRAWTSKMIIAKLKKRDGLTIHTVKEALEQMLLDGITDVIVQPTHVINGIENDQMKADALSFRDRFSSIVFGNPLLTTEEDNQAIVRVVADEFRDMDPDTALVLMGHGTEHYANTVYAALD
;
A
#
# COMPACT_ATOMS: atom_id res chain seq x y z
N MET A 1 -28.87 -2.11 20.14
CA MET A 1 -29.05 -2.40 18.70
C MET A 1 -27.68 -2.77 18.16
N ASN A 2 -27.46 -4.03 17.78
CA ASN A 2 -26.21 -4.41 17.11
C ASN A 2 -26.22 -3.74 15.73
N SER A 3 -25.48 -2.67 15.57
CA SER A 3 -25.18 -2.14 14.24
C SER A 3 -24.45 -3.24 13.47
N ALA A 4 -24.96 -3.62 12.31
CA ALA A 4 -24.29 -4.60 11.46
C ALA A 4 -22.86 -4.14 11.17
N SER A 5 -21.88 -5.04 11.34
CA SER A 5 -20.49 -4.76 11.02
C SER A 5 -20.38 -4.34 9.56
N LYS A 6 -19.82 -3.15 9.31
CA LYS A 6 -19.57 -2.62 7.98
C LYS A 6 -18.07 -2.56 7.75
N LYS A 7 -17.54 -3.54 7.01
CA LYS A 7 -16.11 -3.66 6.71
C LYS A 7 -15.74 -2.87 5.46
N ALA A 8 -14.53 -2.30 5.47
CA ALA A 8 -13.93 -1.67 4.29
C ALA A 8 -12.42 -1.88 4.26
N ILE A 9 -11.84 -1.78 3.08
CA ILE A 9 -10.39 -1.88 2.86
C ILE A 9 -9.87 -0.48 2.58
N LEU A 10 -8.86 -0.05 3.33
CA LEU A 10 -8.09 1.16 3.08
C LEU A 10 -6.77 0.78 2.44
N VAL A 11 -6.63 1.00 1.13
CA VAL A 11 -5.38 0.78 0.40
C VAL A 11 -4.49 2.00 0.58
N LEU A 12 -3.29 1.76 1.09
CA LEU A 12 -2.33 2.78 1.46
C LEU A 12 -1.06 2.70 0.62
N SER A 13 -0.80 3.74 -0.15
CA SER A 13 0.37 3.87 -0.99
C SER A 13 1.23 5.07 -0.58
N PHE A 14 2.52 5.06 -0.93
CA PHE A 14 3.35 6.26 -0.82
C PHE A 14 2.84 7.36 -1.73
N GLY A 15 2.41 6.99 -2.93
CA GLY A 15 1.93 7.88 -3.96
C GLY A 15 2.97 8.18 -5.05
N THR A 16 2.50 8.66 -6.18
CA THR A 16 3.34 9.12 -7.30
C THR A 16 2.73 10.33 -7.99
N SER A 17 3.55 11.26 -8.44
CA SER A 17 3.11 12.43 -9.20
C SER A 17 3.04 12.19 -10.72
N TYR A 18 3.37 10.99 -11.18
CA TYR A 18 3.34 10.58 -12.59
C TYR A 18 2.05 9.81 -12.86
N GLU A 19 1.21 10.33 -13.76
CA GLU A 19 -0.12 9.76 -14.05
C GLU A 19 -0.04 8.35 -14.60
N ASN A 20 0.83 8.11 -15.59
CA ASN A 20 0.98 6.79 -16.20
C ASN A 20 1.48 5.75 -15.18
N THR A 21 2.47 6.11 -14.35
CA THR A 21 2.95 5.24 -13.28
C THR A 21 1.83 4.93 -12.30
N ARG A 22 1.05 5.93 -11.88
CA ARG A 22 -0.09 5.74 -10.98
C ARG A 22 -1.08 4.72 -11.53
N LYS A 23 -1.48 4.87 -12.80
CA LYS A 23 -2.44 3.97 -13.47
C LYS A 23 -1.91 2.54 -13.57
N LEU A 24 -0.63 2.38 -13.93
CA LEU A 24 -0.02 1.06 -14.15
C LEU A 24 0.37 0.34 -12.85
N THR A 25 0.43 1.02 -11.72
CA THR A 25 0.86 0.45 -10.44
C THR A 25 -0.20 0.60 -9.35
N ILE A 26 -0.33 1.78 -8.76
CA ILE A 26 -1.21 2.00 -7.59
C ILE A 26 -2.67 1.70 -7.94
N GLU A 27 -3.17 2.26 -9.04
CA GLU A 27 -4.58 2.07 -9.44
C GLU A 27 -4.85 0.63 -9.88
N ALA A 28 -3.88 -0.05 -10.48
CA ALA A 28 -4.00 -1.47 -10.82
C ALA A 28 -4.15 -2.33 -9.56
N ILE A 29 -3.28 -2.12 -8.55
CA ILE A 29 -3.37 -2.84 -7.27
C ILE A 29 -4.70 -2.55 -6.56
N GLU A 30 -5.14 -1.30 -6.53
CA GLU A 30 -6.43 -0.93 -5.93
C GLU A 30 -7.61 -1.61 -6.63
N HIS A 31 -7.55 -1.72 -7.95
CA HIS A 31 -8.58 -2.38 -8.75
C HIS A 31 -8.61 -3.89 -8.48
N ASP A 32 -7.44 -4.55 -8.48
CA ASP A 32 -7.33 -5.97 -8.17
C ASP A 32 -7.87 -6.30 -6.76
N ILE A 33 -7.59 -5.43 -5.78
CA ILE A 33 -8.14 -5.58 -4.42
C ILE A 33 -9.66 -5.42 -4.43
N ALA A 34 -10.19 -4.42 -5.12
CA ALA A 34 -11.63 -4.19 -5.20
C ALA A 34 -12.35 -5.35 -5.88
N ASP A 35 -11.78 -5.91 -6.94
CA ASP A 35 -12.33 -7.07 -7.65
C ASP A 35 -12.28 -8.35 -6.82
N ALA A 36 -11.19 -8.55 -6.06
CA ALA A 36 -11.06 -9.69 -5.17
C ALA A 36 -12.01 -9.64 -3.96
N PHE A 37 -12.41 -8.45 -3.52
CA PHE A 37 -13.26 -8.24 -2.35
C PHE A 37 -14.48 -7.33 -2.64
N PRO A 38 -15.37 -7.70 -3.57
CA PRO A 38 -16.46 -6.83 -4.04
C PRO A 38 -17.49 -6.47 -2.94
N ALA A 39 -17.53 -7.23 -1.84
CA ALA A 39 -18.39 -6.93 -0.70
C ALA A 39 -17.80 -5.89 0.27
N CYS A 40 -16.53 -5.50 0.09
CA CYS A 40 -15.82 -4.54 0.94
C CYS A 40 -15.53 -3.26 0.14
N PRO A 41 -16.15 -2.12 0.46
CA PRO A 41 -15.78 -0.84 -0.15
C PRO A 41 -14.29 -0.58 0.00
N THR A 42 -13.66 -0.12 -1.08
CA THR A 42 -12.23 0.20 -1.11
C THR A 42 -12.01 1.70 -1.04
N TYR A 43 -11.16 2.14 -0.14
CA TYR A 43 -10.74 3.53 0.05
C TYR A 43 -9.27 3.67 -0.28
N ARG A 44 -8.89 4.86 -0.77
CA ARG A 44 -7.51 5.24 -1.10
C ARG A 44 -6.98 6.25 -0.12
N ALA A 45 -5.72 6.08 0.33
CA ALA A 45 -4.96 7.14 0.95
C ALA A 45 -3.47 7.04 0.61
N TRP A 46 -2.77 8.18 0.69
CA TRP A 46 -1.33 8.24 0.46
C TRP A 46 -0.59 8.79 1.66
N THR A 47 0.65 8.35 1.82
CA THR A 47 1.51 8.80 2.94
C THR A 47 2.33 10.03 2.59
N SER A 48 2.70 10.24 1.32
CA SER A 48 3.52 11.38 0.90
C SER A 48 2.70 12.67 0.77
N LYS A 49 2.70 13.49 1.83
CA LYS A 49 2.05 14.82 1.84
C LYS A 49 2.54 15.74 0.72
N MET A 50 3.83 15.63 0.37
CA MET A 50 4.43 16.42 -0.72
C MET A 50 3.81 16.06 -2.07
N ILE A 51 3.63 14.77 -2.36
CA ILE A 51 3.01 14.32 -3.62
C ILE A 51 1.53 14.72 -3.64
N ILE A 52 0.80 14.54 -2.55
CA ILE A 52 -0.59 14.97 -2.42
C ILE A 52 -0.72 16.48 -2.73
N ALA A 53 0.09 17.31 -2.09
CA ALA A 53 0.08 18.75 -2.32
C ALA A 53 0.43 19.13 -3.76
N LYS A 54 1.42 18.44 -4.36
CA LYS A 54 1.82 18.63 -5.76
C LYS A 54 0.68 18.34 -6.73
N LEU A 55 -0.01 17.21 -6.56
CA LEU A 55 -1.13 16.81 -7.42
C LEU A 55 -2.33 17.74 -7.25
N LYS A 56 -2.63 18.14 -6.03
CA LYS A 56 -3.70 19.11 -5.77
C LYS A 56 -3.43 20.44 -6.49
N LYS A 57 -2.19 20.94 -6.43
CA LYS A 57 -1.81 22.20 -7.06
C LYS A 57 -1.76 22.12 -8.59
N ARG A 58 -1.20 21.03 -9.14
CA ARG A 58 -0.96 20.87 -10.58
C ARG A 58 -2.21 20.43 -11.33
N ASP A 59 -2.96 19.44 -10.77
CA ASP A 59 -3.99 18.70 -11.46
C ASP A 59 -5.39 18.91 -10.85
N GLY A 60 -5.50 19.60 -9.70
CA GLY A 60 -6.73 19.73 -8.94
C GLY A 60 -7.18 18.42 -8.28
N LEU A 61 -6.32 17.40 -8.28
CA LEU A 61 -6.64 16.08 -7.77
C LEU A 61 -6.55 16.06 -6.24
N THR A 62 -7.65 15.68 -5.59
CA THR A 62 -7.70 15.52 -4.13
C THR A 62 -7.47 14.05 -3.77
N ILE A 63 -6.42 13.79 -3.00
CA ILE A 63 -6.10 12.47 -2.45
C ILE A 63 -5.98 12.64 -0.94
N HIS A 64 -6.60 11.74 -0.20
CA HIS A 64 -6.61 11.78 1.25
C HIS A 64 -5.27 11.30 1.84
N THR A 65 -4.87 11.92 2.92
CA THR A 65 -3.91 11.34 3.88
C THR A 65 -4.58 10.19 4.64
N VAL A 66 -3.78 9.40 5.39
CA VAL A 66 -4.30 8.30 6.22
C VAL A 66 -5.43 8.78 7.14
N LYS A 67 -5.22 9.90 7.84
CA LYS A 67 -6.20 10.44 8.80
C LYS A 67 -7.47 10.92 8.13
N GLU A 68 -7.35 11.66 7.02
CA GLU A 68 -8.51 12.15 6.25
C GLU A 68 -9.35 10.99 5.70
N ALA A 69 -8.70 9.92 5.22
CA ALA A 69 -9.41 8.73 4.73
C ALA A 69 -10.15 8.01 5.87
N LEU A 70 -9.52 7.85 7.04
CA LEU A 70 -10.17 7.24 8.20
C LEU A 70 -11.34 8.10 8.72
N GLU A 71 -11.22 9.41 8.71
CA GLU A 71 -12.33 10.32 9.03
C GLU A 71 -13.50 10.16 8.05
N GLN A 72 -13.19 10.07 6.75
CA GLN A 72 -14.22 9.82 5.74
C GLN A 72 -14.90 8.47 5.95
N MET A 73 -14.14 7.41 6.24
CA MET A 73 -14.69 6.08 6.52
C MET A 73 -15.63 6.08 7.73
N LEU A 74 -15.32 6.85 8.78
CA LEU A 74 -16.22 7.02 9.92
C LEU A 74 -17.52 7.73 9.51
N LEU A 75 -17.44 8.78 8.69
CA LEU A 75 -18.64 9.48 8.18
C LEU A 75 -19.51 8.55 7.33
N ASP A 76 -18.91 7.63 6.60
CA ASP A 76 -19.60 6.62 5.78
C ASP A 76 -20.16 5.45 6.62
N GLY A 77 -19.93 5.49 7.94
CA GLY A 77 -20.43 4.50 8.89
C GLY A 77 -19.66 3.17 8.87
N ILE A 78 -18.42 3.17 8.40
CA ILE A 78 -17.52 2.00 8.47
C ILE A 78 -17.19 1.71 9.94
N THR A 79 -17.27 0.45 10.33
CA THR A 79 -16.99 0.00 11.69
C THR A 79 -15.70 -0.82 11.80
N ASP A 80 -15.31 -1.49 10.72
CA ASP A 80 -14.15 -2.39 10.69
C ASP A 80 -13.28 -2.06 9.49
N VAL A 81 -12.01 -1.76 9.76
CA VAL A 81 -11.05 -1.31 8.74
C VAL A 81 -9.96 -2.35 8.55
N ILE A 82 -9.74 -2.73 7.31
CA ILE A 82 -8.56 -3.48 6.88
C ILE A 82 -7.63 -2.49 6.18
N VAL A 83 -6.47 -2.24 6.76
CA VAL A 83 -5.45 -1.35 6.18
C VAL A 83 -4.48 -2.20 5.40
N GLN A 84 -4.48 -2.06 4.06
CA GLN A 84 -3.55 -2.76 3.17
C GLN A 84 -2.49 -1.82 2.62
N PRO A 85 -1.24 -1.89 3.10
CA PRO A 85 -0.15 -1.13 2.51
C PRO A 85 0.27 -1.72 1.15
N THR A 86 0.65 -0.84 0.22
CA THR A 86 1.33 -1.23 -1.02
C THR A 86 2.85 -1.01 -0.95
N HIS A 87 3.35 -0.75 0.26
CA HIS A 87 4.79 -0.60 0.50
C HIS A 87 5.53 -1.91 0.21
N VAL A 88 6.76 -1.79 -0.29
CA VAL A 88 7.59 -2.98 -0.59
C VAL A 88 8.11 -3.64 0.68
N ILE A 89 8.51 -2.85 1.67
CA ILE A 89 9.12 -3.33 2.93
C ILE A 89 8.43 -2.73 4.16
N ASN A 90 8.63 -3.34 5.33
CA ASN A 90 8.24 -2.82 6.64
C ASN A 90 9.19 -1.68 7.08
N GLY A 91 9.27 -0.60 6.30
CA GLY A 91 10.15 0.54 6.55
C GLY A 91 9.50 1.65 7.36
N ILE A 92 10.20 2.80 7.45
CA ILE A 92 9.79 3.98 8.22
C ILE A 92 8.39 4.47 7.83
N GLU A 93 8.08 4.50 6.52
CA GLU A 93 6.78 4.94 6.03
C GLU A 93 5.65 4.00 6.48
N ASN A 94 5.91 2.70 6.53
CA ASN A 94 4.93 1.72 7.01
C ASN A 94 4.68 1.87 8.51
N ASP A 95 5.73 2.10 9.31
CA ASP A 95 5.59 2.35 10.75
C ASP A 95 4.84 3.66 11.02
N GLN A 96 5.15 4.72 10.30
CA GLN A 96 4.45 6.01 10.41
C GLN A 96 2.96 5.86 10.05
N MET A 97 2.65 5.16 8.99
CA MET A 97 1.29 4.86 8.56
C MET A 97 0.52 4.08 9.64
N LYS A 98 1.13 3.05 10.22
CA LYS A 98 0.53 2.28 11.32
C LYS A 98 0.24 3.16 12.52
N ALA A 99 1.18 4.02 12.91
CA ALA A 99 0.99 4.96 14.02
C ALA A 99 -0.19 5.93 13.76
N ASP A 100 -0.27 6.49 12.55
CA ASP A 100 -1.38 7.36 12.14
C ASP A 100 -2.73 6.62 12.18
N ALA A 101 -2.79 5.39 11.67
CA ALA A 101 -4.03 4.60 11.69
C ALA A 101 -4.42 4.18 13.11
N LEU A 102 -3.47 3.78 13.94
CA LEU A 102 -3.72 3.37 15.32
C LEU A 102 -4.22 4.53 16.21
N SER A 103 -3.96 5.78 15.84
CA SER A 103 -4.54 6.93 16.54
C SER A 103 -6.08 7.00 16.45
N PHE A 104 -6.68 6.22 15.55
CA PHE A 104 -8.13 6.07 15.38
C PHE A 104 -8.70 4.79 16.00
N ARG A 105 -7.87 3.97 16.66
CA ARG A 105 -8.25 2.64 17.13
C ARG A 105 -9.56 2.62 17.93
N ASP A 106 -9.75 3.58 18.81
CA ASP A 106 -10.92 3.64 19.70
C ASP A 106 -12.21 4.14 19.01
N ARG A 107 -12.09 4.56 17.76
CA ARG A 107 -13.20 5.08 16.94
C ARG A 107 -13.81 4.02 16.01
N PHE A 108 -13.14 2.89 15.82
CA PHE A 108 -13.58 1.74 15.03
C PHE A 108 -13.77 0.52 15.93
N SER A 109 -14.60 -0.43 15.52
CA SER A 109 -14.71 -1.73 16.19
C SER A 109 -13.43 -2.54 16.02
N SER A 110 -12.80 -2.45 14.84
CA SER A 110 -11.49 -3.06 14.58
C SER A 110 -10.71 -2.29 13.52
N ILE A 111 -9.38 -2.26 13.71
CA ILE A 111 -8.41 -1.88 12.67
C ILE A 111 -7.38 -2.99 12.60
N VAL A 112 -7.28 -3.64 11.46
CA VAL A 112 -6.28 -4.69 11.19
C VAL A 112 -5.39 -4.30 10.02
N PHE A 113 -4.16 -4.80 10.01
CA PHE A 113 -3.17 -4.45 9.01
C PHE A 113 -2.77 -5.66 8.18
N GLY A 114 -2.77 -5.50 6.87
CA GLY A 114 -2.05 -6.37 5.96
C GLY A 114 -0.54 -6.10 6.01
N ASN A 115 0.21 -6.98 5.37
CA ASN A 115 1.67 -6.87 5.29
C ASN A 115 2.11 -6.10 4.04
N PRO A 116 3.25 -5.40 4.09
CA PRO A 116 4.00 -5.01 2.90
C PRO A 116 4.42 -6.23 2.06
N LEU A 117 4.83 -5.95 0.82
CA LEU A 117 5.12 -6.98 -0.18
C LEU A 117 6.20 -7.98 0.27
N LEU A 118 7.30 -7.49 0.83
CA LEU A 118 8.44 -8.30 1.29
C LEU A 118 8.41 -8.37 2.82
N THR A 119 7.66 -9.31 3.37
CA THR A 119 7.51 -9.47 4.83
C THR A 119 7.96 -10.84 5.30
N THR A 120 7.68 -11.90 4.54
CA THR A 120 8.03 -13.28 4.87
C THR A 120 9.00 -13.87 3.85
N GLU A 121 9.62 -15.00 4.19
CA GLU A 121 10.46 -15.75 3.26
C GLU A 121 9.64 -16.25 2.05
N GLU A 122 8.39 -16.66 2.28
CA GLU A 122 7.48 -17.08 1.22
C GLU A 122 7.17 -15.94 0.25
N ASP A 123 7.01 -14.70 0.75
CA ASP A 123 6.82 -13.51 -0.08
C ASP A 123 8.07 -13.26 -0.94
N ASN A 124 9.27 -13.33 -0.34
CA ASN A 124 10.53 -13.14 -1.05
C ASN A 124 10.66 -14.15 -2.20
N GLN A 125 10.43 -15.44 -1.91
CA GLN A 125 10.48 -16.51 -2.92
C GLN A 125 9.42 -16.32 -4.01
N ALA A 126 8.23 -15.82 -3.66
CA ALA A 126 7.18 -15.53 -4.65
C ALA A 126 7.63 -14.41 -5.61
N ILE A 127 8.22 -13.35 -5.08
CA ILE A 127 8.72 -12.22 -5.90
C ILE A 127 9.89 -12.65 -6.77
N VAL A 128 10.84 -13.42 -6.24
CA VAL A 128 11.95 -13.96 -7.05
C VAL A 128 11.41 -14.80 -8.22
N ARG A 129 10.39 -15.66 -7.99
CA ARG A 129 9.77 -16.42 -9.09
C ARG A 129 9.11 -15.52 -10.13
N VAL A 130 8.36 -14.50 -9.71
CA VAL A 130 7.70 -13.56 -10.63
C VAL A 130 8.72 -12.81 -11.48
N VAL A 131 9.80 -12.33 -10.86
CA VAL A 131 10.88 -11.63 -11.59
C VAL A 131 11.60 -12.59 -12.54
N ALA A 132 11.93 -13.80 -12.10
CA ALA A 132 12.59 -14.81 -12.96
C ALA A 132 11.71 -15.20 -14.16
N ASP A 133 10.40 -15.30 -13.96
CA ASP A 133 9.44 -15.62 -15.03
C ASP A 133 9.31 -14.48 -16.04
N GLU A 134 9.26 -13.22 -15.58
CA GLU A 134 9.15 -12.03 -16.43
C GLU A 134 10.39 -11.86 -17.33
N PHE A 135 11.56 -12.19 -16.81
CA PHE A 135 12.84 -12.05 -17.54
C PHE A 135 13.39 -13.37 -18.08
N ARG A 136 12.56 -14.41 -18.20
CA ARG A 136 12.95 -15.75 -18.64
C ARG A 136 13.63 -15.77 -20.01
N ASP A 137 13.13 -14.97 -20.94
CA ASP A 137 13.57 -14.93 -22.33
C ASP A 137 14.66 -13.86 -22.57
N MET A 138 15.34 -13.43 -21.52
CA MET A 138 16.43 -12.47 -21.60
C MET A 138 17.64 -13.08 -22.33
N ASP A 139 18.33 -12.25 -23.13
CA ASP A 139 19.54 -12.65 -23.83
C ASP A 139 20.58 -13.24 -22.84
N PRO A 140 21.19 -14.43 -23.14
CA PRO A 140 22.17 -15.06 -22.25
C PRO A 140 23.36 -14.20 -21.84
N ASP A 141 23.73 -13.22 -22.67
CA ASP A 141 24.82 -12.28 -22.40
C ASP A 141 24.38 -11.03 -21.62
N THR A 142 23.12 -11.00 -21.16
CA THR A 142 22.56 -9.89 -20.40
C THR A 142 22.44 -10.26 -18.91
N ALA A 143 22.72 -9.30 -18.01
CA ALA A 143 22.49 -9.45 -16.57
C ALA A 143 21.32 -8.56 -16.12
N LEU A 144 20.39 -9.13 -15.37
CA LEU A 144 19.36 -8.37 -14.66
C LEU A 144 19.94 -7.83 -13.36
N VAL A 145 19.94 -6.52 -13.20
CA VAL A 145 20.37 -5.87 -11.96
C VAL A 145 19.14 -5.26 -11.28
N LEU A 146 18.78 -5.77 -10.12
CA LEU A 146 17.74 -5.22 -9.28
C LEU A 146 18.33 -4.18 -8.33
N MET A 147 17.74 -2.99 -8.31
CA MET A 147 18.20 -1.91 -7.44
C MET A 147 17.09 -1.53 -6.44
N GLY A 148 17.31 -1.86 -5.17
CA GLY A 148 16.43 -1.42 -4.08
C GLY A 148 16.62 0.05 -3.77
N HIS A 149 15.54 0.71 -3.29
CA HIS A 149 15.60 2.09 -2.81
C HIS A 149 16.56 2.25 -1.63
N GLY A 150 16.67 1.22 -0.80
CA GLY A 150 17.42 1.27 0.46
C GLY A 150 16.70 2.08 1.54
N THR A 151 17.08 1.86 2.78
CA THR A 151 16.56 2.60 3.94
C THR A 151 17.54 2.51 5.09
N GLU A 152 17.55 3.50 5.99
CA GLU A 152 18.28 3.42 7.27
C GLU A 152 17.56 2.52 8.29
N HIS A 153 16.33 2.10 8.00
CA HIS A 153 15.56 1.19 8.84
C HIS A 153 16.13 -0.23 8.83
N TYR A 154 15.95 -0.99 9.93
CA TYR A 154 16.42 -2.39 10.01
C TYR A 154 15.85 -3.28 8.90
N ALA A 155 14.67 -2.95 8.36
CA ALA A 155 14.06 -3.66 7.23
C ALA A 155 14.90 -3.64 5.93
N ASN A 156 16.00 -2.86 5.89
CA ASN A 156 16.95 -2.89 4.77
C ASN A 156 17.57 -4.28 4.53
N THR A 157 17.62 -5.12 5.57
CA THR A 157 18.12 -6.49 5.47
C THR A 157 17.30 -7.39 4.55
N VAL A 158 16.04 -7.04 4.27
CA VAL A 158 15.16 -7.78 3.35
C VAL A 158 15.74 -7.83 1.94
N TYR A 159 16.43 -6.79 1.50
CA TYR A 159 17.03 -6.75 0.17
C TYR A 159 18.15 -7.77 0.00
N ALA A 160 18.89 -8.11 1.07
CA ALA A 160 19.91 -9.15 1.03
C ALA A 160 19.34 -10.58 0.96
N ALA A 161 18.05 -10.75 1.29
CA ALA A 161 17.38 -12.05 1.19
C ALA A 161 16.84 -12.32 -0.23
N LEU A 162 16.98 -11.37 -1.17
CA LEU A 162 16.58 -11.52 -2.57
C LEU A 162 17.75 -11.92 -3.49
N ASP A 163 18.99 -11.93 -2.99
CA ASP A 163 20.18 -12.41 -3.67
C ASP A 163 20.28 -13.95 -3.55
#